data_b758752fa091874a40b9291b29096527
#
_entry.id   b758752fa091874a40b9291b29096527
#
_cell.length_a   1.000
_cell.length_b   1.000
_cell.length_c   1.000
_cell.angle_alpha   90.00
_cell.angle_beta   90.00
_cell.angle_gamma   90.00
#
_symmetry.space_group_name_H-M   'P 1'
#
loop_
_entity.id
_entity.type
_entity.pdbx_description
1 polymer ?
#
loop_
_entity_poly.entity_id
_entity_poly.type
_entity_poly.pdbx_seq_one_letter_code
_entity_poly.pdbx_strand_id
1 'polypeptide(L)'
;RTGCKVAVVDATGKLLDTATVYPHEPRNDWDGTLAVLARLCAKHAVDLIAIGNGTASRETDKLAGELIRKLPGLKLTKIMVSEAGASVYSASELAAREFPDLDVSLRGAVSIARRLQDPLAELVKIDPKSIGVGQYQHDVNQAELARTLDAVVEDCVNSVGVDLNTASVPLLSRVSGLSGTVAKAVVRWREANGAFRNRRQLMEVSGLGAKTFEQSAGFLRIRNGDNPLDMTGVHPETYPVVEAMMARTGKPVQELMGRAEMLKTLRPELFANERFGVITVKDILGELEKPGRDPRPDFKVARFNDGVE
;
A
#
# COMPACT_ATOMS: atom_id res chain seq x y z
N ARG A 1 -6.71 30.25 9.13
CA ARG A 1 -6.30 28.90 8.72
C ARG A 1 -4.90 28.59 9.19
N THR A 2 -4.67 27.36 9.62
CA THR A 2 -3.41 26.90 10.20
C THR A 2 -2.35 26.54 9.17
N GLY A 3 -2.58 26.83 7.90
CA GLY A 3 -1.67 26.52 6.80
C GLY A 3 -1.89 25.17 6.16
N CYS A 4 -1.15 24.92 5.09
CA CYS A 4 -1.13 23.66 4.37
C CYS A 4 0.02 22.78 4.91
N LYS A 5 -0.32 21.57 5.30
CA LYS A 5 0.66 20.63 5.89
C LYS A 5 1.21 19.71 4.80
N VAL A 6 2.51 19.58 4.79
CA VAL A 6 3.25 18.83 3.78
C VAL A 6 4.11 17.78 4.46
N ALA A 7 4.05 16.55 3.95
CA ALA A 7 4.91 15.45 4.38
C ALA A 7 5.53 14.78 3.16
N VAL A 8 6.80 14.43 3.25
CA VAL A 8 7.52 13.67 2.24
C VAL A 8 7.81 12.29 2.79
N VAL A 9 7.38 11.25 2.07
CA VAL A 9 7.65 9.86 2.44
C VAL A 9 8.40 9.17 1.31
N ASP A 10 9.22 8.18 1.68
CA ASP A 10 9.90 7.36 0.67
C ASP A 10 8.98 6.27 0.09
N ALA A 11 9.50 5.44 -0.78
CA ALA A 11 8.74 4.38 -1.44
C ALA A 11 8.13 3.36 -0.48
N THR A 12 8.64 3.24 0.74
CA THR A 12 8.11 2.33 1.77
C THR A 12 7.22 3.03 2.79
N GLY A 13 6.96 4.33 2.62
CA GLY A 13 6.14 5.11 3.54
C GLY A 13 6.89 5.71 4.73
N LYS A 14 8.22 5.58 4.77
CA LYS A 14 9.04 6.19 5.82
C LYS A 14 9.04 7.70 5.68
N LEU A 15 8.76 8.41 6.77
CA LEU A 15 8.77 9.87 6.78
C LEU A 15 10.20 10.41 6.60
N LEU A 16 10.38 11.26 5.59
CA LEU A 16 11.67 11.88 5.28
C LEU A 16 11.73 13.34 5.68
N ASP A 17 10.64 14.09 5.50
CA ASP A 17 10.61 15.53 5.74
C ASP A 17 9.18 16.03 5.92
N THR A 18 9.06 17.19 6.59
CA THR A 18 7.78 17.88 6.77
C THR A 18 7.95 19.38 6.56
N ALA A 19 6.85 20.04 6.22
CA ALA A 19 6.81 21.50 6.15
C ALA A 19 5.38 21.98 6.37
N THR A 20 5.25 23.22 6.81
CA THR A 20 3.98 23.94 6.83
C THR A 20 4.13 25.16 5.96
N VAL A 21 3.22 25.35 5.01
CA VAL A 21 3.22 26.46 4.07
C VAL A 21 1.89 27.17 4.09
N TYR A 22 1.86 28.41 3.63
CA TYR A 22 0.69 29.28 3.76
C TYR A 22 0.33 29.91 2.42
N PRO A 23 -0.08 29.11 1.41
CA PRO A 23 -0.38 29.63 0.07
C PRO A 23 -1.71 30.39 0.00
N HIS A 24 -2.61 30.16 0.97
CA HIS A 24 -3.95 30.71 1.01
C HIS A 24 -4.09 31.85 2.01
N GLU A 25 -5.24 32.56 1.96
CA GLU A 25 -5.53 33.60 2.93
C GLU A 25 -5.38 33.10 4.39
N PRO A 26 -4.94 33.97 5.32
CA PRO A 26 -4.64 35.39 5.12
C PRO A 26 -3.25 35.72 4.59
N ARG A 27 -2.30 34.78 4.62
CA ARG A 27 -0.91 35.05 4.22
C ARG A 27 -0.70 35.15 2.71
N ASN A 28 -1.43 34.39 1.93
CA ASN A 28 -1.33 34.34 0.45
C ASN A 28 0.13 34.22 -0.06
N ASP A 29 0.95 33.44 0.63
CA ASP A 29 2.36 33.26 0.26
C ASP A 29 2.50 32.15 -0.80
N TRP A 30 2.02 32.41 -1.98
CA TRP A 30 2.02 31.47 -3.10
C TRP A 30 3.43 31.19 -3.59
N ASP A 31 4.21 32.23 -3.87
CA ASP A 31 5.58 32.07 -4.39
C ASP A 31 6.53 31.44 -3.36
N GLY A 32 6.43 31.82 -2.11
CA GLY A 32 7.20 31.20 -1.04
C GLY A 32 6.85 29.72 -0.86
N THR A 33 5.58 29.37 -0.99
CA THR A 33 5.11 28.00 -0.95
C THR A 33 5.71 27.17 -2.10
N LEU A 34 5.63 27.71 -3.32
CA LEU A 34 6.25 27.04 -4.50
C LEU A 34 7.74 26.82 -4.31
N ALA A 35 8.46 27.77 -3.74
CA ALA A 35 9.88 27.65 -3.47
C ALA A 35 10.18 26.54 -2.47
N VAL A 36 9.42 26.45 -1.38
CA VAL A 36 9.57 25.38 -0.38
C VAL A 36 9.27 24.00 -1.00
N LEU A 37 8.16 23.89 -1.72
CA LEU A 37 7.78 22.63 -2.35
C LEU A 37 8.78 22.19 -3.43
N ALA A 38 9.27 23.12 -4.23
CA ALA A 38 10.30 22.84 -5.25
C ALA A 38 11.58 22.30 -4.61
N ARG A 39 12.01 22.89 -3.50
CA ARG A 39 13.18 22.43 -2.75
C ARG A 39 12.99 21.03 -2.21
N LEU A 40 11.83 20.73 -1.61
CA LEU A 40 11.52 19.40 -1.08
C LEU A 40 11.47 18.35 -2.19
N CYS A 41 10.82 18.65 -3.30
CA CYS A 41 10.72 17.74 -4.45
C CYS A 41 12.09 17.43 -5.04
N ALA A 42 12.95 18.44 -5.19
CA ALA A 42 14.29 18.25 -5.71
C ALA A 42 15.19 17.48 -4.74
N LYS A 43 15.14 17.83 -3.45
CA LYS A 43 15.93 17.19 -2.40
C LYS A 43 15.65 15.69 -2.27
N HIS A 44 14.41 15.29 -2.38
CA HIS A 44 13.97 13.90 -2.18
C HIS A 44 13.63 13.17 -3.47
N ALA A 45 13.89 13.76 -4.63
CA ALA A 45 13.55 13.18 -5.94
C ALA A 45 12.10 12.68 -5.99
N VAL A 46 11.16 13.54 -5.61
CA VAL A 46 9.74 13.20 -5.53
C VAL A 46 9.16 12.90 -6.91
N ASP A 47 8.37 11.83 -7.01
CA ASP A 47 7.67 11.42 -8.22
C ASP A 47 6.18 11.75 -8.20
N LEU A 48 5.56 11.61 -7.02
CA LEU A 48 4.11 11.71 -6.86
C LEU A 48 3.75 12.74 -5.79
N ILE A 49 2.71 13.50 -6.06
CA ILE A 49 2.13 14.46 -5.12
C ILE A 49 0.71 14.01 -4.82
N ALA A 50 0.48 13.58 -3.56
CA ALA A 50 -0.85 13.23 -3.08
C ALA A 50 -1.54 14.48 -2.54
N ILE A 51 -2.75 14.75 -3.00
CA ILE A 51 -3.56 15.87 -2.57
C ILE A 51 -4.83 15.35 -1.92
N GLY A 52 -5.04 15.66 -0.64
CA GLY A 52 -6.29 15.32 0.04
C GLY A 52 -7.48 16.01 -0.59
N ASN A 53 -8.59 15.30 -0.70
CA ASN A 53 -9.80 15.81 -1.37
C ASN A 53 -10.72 16.66 -0.47
N GLY A 54 -10.20 17.14 0.65
CA GLY A 54 -10.94 17.98 1.59
C GLY A 54 -11.03 19.44 1.16
N THR A 55 -11.16 20.32 2.15
CA THR A 55 -11.25 21.77 1.95
C THR A 55 -10.01 22.31 1.22
N ALA A 56 -10.22 23.22 0.28
CA ALA A 56 -9.16 23.85 -0.53
C ALA A 56 -8.41 22.88 -1.47
N SER A 57 -9.00 21.75 -1.80
CA SER A 57 -8.37 20.78 -2.72
C SER A 57 -8.14 21.35 -4.13
N ARG A 58 -9.05 22.22 -4.63
CA ARG A 58 -8.89 22.85 -5.94
C ARG A 58 -7.71 23.81 -5.98
N GLU A 59 -7.57 24.63 -4.96
CA GLU A 59 -6.44 25.56 -4.85
C GLU A 59 -5.13 24.83 -4.70
N THR A 60 -5.13 23.74 -3.94
CA THR A 60 -3.95 22.88 -3.78
C THR A 60 -3.63 22.17 -5.09
N ASP A 61 -4.63 21.74 -5.84
CA ASP A 61 -4.44 21.15 -7.17
C ASP A 61 -3.77 22.15 -8.14
N LYS A 62 -4.22 23.41 -8.14
CA LYS A 62 -3.59 24.46 -8.94
C LYS A 62 -2.14 24.71 -8.53
N LEU A 63 -1.89 24.74 -7.23
CA LEU A 63 -0.54 24.89 -6.67
C LEU A 63 0.37 23.76 -7.16
N ALA A 64 -0.09 22.52 -7.06
CA ALA A 64 0.68 21.35 -7.52
C ALA A 64 0.90 21.37 -9.03
N GLY A 65 -0.10 21.78 -9.81
CA GLY A 65 0.02 21.94 -11.26
C GLY A 65 1.10 22.96 -11.66
N GLU A 66 1.15 24.08 -10.97
CA GLU A 66 2.17 25.10 -11.19
C GLU A 66 3.57 24.61 -10.78
N LEU A 67 3.65 23.88 -9.67
CA LEU A 67 4.90 23.25 -9.22
C LEU A 67 5.44 22.27 -10.27
N ILE A 68 4.57 21.44 -10.83
CA ILE A 68 4.95 20.47 -11.87
C ILE A 68 5.52 21.19 -13.11
N ARG A 69 4.88 22.27 -13.52
CA ARG A 69 5.38 23.07 -14.66
C ARG A 69 6.74 23.68 -14.40
N LYS A 70 7.04 24.05 -13.15
CA LYS A 70 8.34 24.63 -12.77
C LYS A 70 9.46 23.61 -12.62
N LEU A 71 9.14 22.32 -12.52
CA LEU A 71 10.09 21.23 -12.30
C LEU A 71 9.97 20.15 -13.37
N PRO A 72 10.12 20.49 -14.67
CA PRO A 72 9.90 19.51 -15.75
C PRO A 72 10.87 18.33 -15.71
N GLY A 73 12.05 18.50 -15.14
CA GLY A 73 13.05 17.45 -15.02
C GLY A 73 12.69 16.34 -14.05
N LEU A 74 11.73 16.55 -13.13
CA LEU A 74 11.36 15.57 -12.12
C LEU A 74 10.21 14.66 -12.56
N LYS A 75 9.51 14.98 -13.63
CA LYS A 75 8.35 14.21 -14.12
C LYS A 75 7.30 13.95 -13.02
N LEU A 76 6.97 14.98 -12.27
CA LEU A 76 6.01 14.91 -11.18
C LEU A 76 4.58 14.63 -11.67
N THR A 77 3.86 13.79 -10.95
CA THR A 77 2.43 13.54 -11.15
C THR A 77 1.67 13.88 -9.88
N LYS A 78 0.52 14.53 -10.03
CA LYS A 78 -0.38 14.83 -8.90
C LYS A 78 -1.58 13.91 -8.93
N ILE A 79 -2.03 13.46 -7.75
CA ILE A 79 -3.16 12.54 -7.60
C ILE A 79 -4.00 12.96 -6.41
N MET A 80 -5.33 12.98 -6.59
CA MET A 80 -6.26 13.21 -5.49
C MET A 80 -6.42 11.94 -4.66
N VAL A 81 -6.41 12.12 -3.33
CA VAL A 81 -6.51 11.02 -2.36
C VAL A 81 -7.64 11.31 -1.37
N SER A 82 -8.45 10.31 -1.07
CA SER A 82 -9.52 10.43 -0.08
C SER A 82 -8.96 10.76 1.30
N GLU A 83 -9.57 11.72 1.98
CA GLU A 83 -9.27 12.09 3.37
C GLU A 83 -10.20 11.39 4.37
N ALA A 84 -11.06 10.47 3.94
CA ALA A 84 -12.02 9.81 4.81
C ALA A 84 -11.34 9.25 6.07
N GLY A 85 -11.77 9.69 7.24
CA GLY A 85 -11.23 9.26 8.52
C GLY A 85 -9.82 9.73 8.87
N ALA A 86 -9.17 10.55 8.05
CA ALA A 86 -7.80 11.02 8.32
C ALA A 86 -7.71 11.80 9.62
N SER A 87 -8.71 12.60 9.96
CA SER A 87 -8.76 13.34 11.21
C SER A 87 -8.92 12.40 12.42
N VAL A 88 -9.65 11.30 12.26
CA VAL A 88 -9.80 10.28 13.29
C VAL A 88 -8.45 9.63 13.57
N TYR A 89 -7.73 9.23 12.53
CA TYR A 89 -6.39 8.67 12.66
C TYR A 89 -5.42 9.65 13.32
N SER A 90 -5.35 10.89 12.82
CA SER A 90 -4.36 11.86 13.30
C SER A 90 -4.50 12.20 14.79
N ALA A 91 -5.73 12.15 15.31
CA ALA A 91 -6.03 12.37 16.72
C ALA A 91 -5.93 11.09 17.56
N SER A 92 -5.69 9.93 16.95
CA SER A 92 -5.69 8.65 17.63
C SER A 92 -4.42 8.41 18.46
N GLU A 93 -4.55 7.51 19.42
CA GLU A 93 -3.43 7.03 20.23
C GLU A 93 -2.35 6.35 19.37
N LEU A 94 -2.77 5.61 18.36
CA LEU A 94 -1.86 4.98 17.41
C LEU A 94 -0.98 6.01 16.70
N ALA A 95 -1.58 7.08 16.18
CA ALA A 95 -0.85 8.16 15.50
C ALA A 95 0.12 8.86 16.45
N ALA A 96 -0.27 9.06 17.70
CA ALA A 96 0.59 9.62 18.73
C ALA A 96 1.82 8.74 19.02
N ARG A 97 1.64 7.42 18.96
CA ARG A 97 2.75 6.46 19.12
C ARG A 97 3.66 6.39 17.90
N GLU A 98 3.07 6.47 16.70
CA GLU A 98 3.85 6.45 15.46
C GLU A 98 4.68 7.74 15.30
N PHE A 99 4.11 8.89 15.66
CA PHE A 99 4.71 10.22 15.47
C PHE A 99 4.51 11.09 16.70
N PRO A 100 5.18 10.78 17.83
CA PRO A 100 4.97 11.52 19.07
C PRO A 100 5.41 12.99 18.97
N ASP A 101 6.38 13.30 18.11
CA ASP A 101 6.96 14.63 17.98
C ASP A 101 6.33 15.48 16.87
N LEU A 102 5.39 14.91 16.10
CA LEU A 102 4.70 15.64 15.04
C LEU A 102 3.40 16.25 15.53
N ASP A 103 3.11 17.45 15.05
CA ASP A 103 1.80 18.05 15.18
C ASP A 103 0.72 17.16 14.58
N VAL A 104 -0.46 17.16 15.18
CA VAL A 104 -1.60 16.31 14.76
C VAL A 104 -1.92 16.47 13.27
N SER A 105 -1.90 17.70 12.76
CA SER A 105 -2.19 17.96 11.35
C SER A 105 -1.11 17.41 10.41
N LEU A 106 0.14 17.37 10.84
CA LEU A 106 1.23 16.76 10.07
C LEU A 106 1.11 15.23 10.03
N ARG A 107 0.60 14.60 11.09
CA ARG A 107 0.29 13.17 11.10
C ARG A 107 -0.73 12.82 10.03
N GLY A 108 -1.74 13.67 9.86
CA GLY A 108 -2.73 13.53 8.79
C GLY A 108 -2.10 13.61 7.40
N ALA A 109 -1.18 14.54 7.18
CA ALA A 109 -0.46 14.68 5.90
C ALA A 109 0.36 13.41 5.58
N VAL A 110 1.04 12.83 6.57
CA VAL A 110 1.77 11.57 6.39
C VAL A 110 0.82 10.45 5.97
N SER A 111 -0.32 10.34 6.64
CA SER A 111 -1.32 9.32 6.32
C SER A 111 -1.84 9.45 4.89
N ILE A 112 -2.12 10.66 4.42
CA ILE A 112 -2.59 10.91 3.06
C ILE A 112 -1.53 10.47 2.03
N ALA A 113 -0.27 10.80 2.25
CA ALA A 113 0.81 10.35 1.39
C ALA A 113 0.90 8.82 1.35
N ARG A 114 0.80 8.17 2.49
CA ARG A 114 0.82 6.71 2.61
C ARG A 114 -0.39 6.05 1.96
N ARG A 115 -1.57 6.69 1.99
CA ARG A 115 -2.78 6.19 1.32
C ARG A 115 -2.60 6.07 -0.19
N LEU A 116 -1.83 6.96 -0.78
CA LEU A 116 -1.51 6.86 -2.20
C LEU A 116 -0.72 5.59 -2.50
N GLN A 117 0.19 5.21 -1.62
CA GLN A 117 1.02 4.02 -1.78
C GLN A 117 0.26 2.73 -1.47
N ASP A 118 -0.46 2.72 -0.36
CA ASP A 118 -1.18 1.54 0.13
C ASP A 118 -2.41 1.99 0.93
N PRO A 119 -3.56 2.18 0.27
CA PRO A 119 -4.78 2.63 0.95
C PRO A 119 -5.17 1.72 2.11
N LEU A 120 -5.08 0.41 1.92
CA LEU A 120 -5.49 -0.57 2.92
C LEU A 120 -4.62 -0.48 4.19
N ALA A 121 -3.32 -0.22 4.03
CA ALA A 121 -2.40 -0.07 5.15
C ALA A 121 -2.78 1.08 6.09
N GLU A 122 -3.39 2.13 5.56
CA GLU A 122 -3.83 3.27 6.35
C GLU A 122 -5.28 3.14 6.82
N LEU A 123 -6.16 2.62 5.98
CA LEU A 123 -7.58 2.48 6.33
C LEU A 123 -7.81 1.48 7.46
N VAL A 124 -6.99 0.44 7.60
CA VAL A 124 -7.10 -0.52 8.72
C VAL A 124 -6.75 0.09 10.07
N LYS A 125 -6.11 1.25 10.11
CA LYS A 125 -5.82 2.00 11.34
C LYS A 125 -7.04 2.70 11.91
N ILE A 126 -8.12 2.78 11.14
CA ILE A 126 -9.33 3.52 11.47
C ILE A 126 -10.46 2.54 11.70
N ASP A 127 -11.19 2.68 12.81
CA ASP A 127 -12.39 1.87 13.05
C ASP A 127 -13.39 2.14 11.91
N PRO A 128 -13.84 1.10 11.19
CA PRO A 128 -14.80 1.28 10.09
C PRO A 128 -16.06 2.04 10.50
N LYS A 129 -16.50 1.90 11.73
CA LYS A 129 -17.66 2.63 12.26
C LYS A 129 -17.47 4.13 12.29
N SER A 130 -16.21 4.60 12.39
CA SER A 130 -15.89 6.03 12.39
C SER A 130 -16.00 6.66 11.00
N ILE A 131 -15.95 5.86 9.94
CA ILE A 131 -16.12 6.30 8.55
C ILE A 131 -17.58 6.15 8.11
N GLY A 132 -18.31 5.23 8.73
CA GLY A 132 -19.66 4.86 8.37
C GLY A 132 -19.70 3.57 7.56
N VAL A 133 -20.49 2.59 8.01
CA VAL A 133 -20.62 1.28 7.38
C VAL A 133 -22.03 0.98 6.91
N GLY A 134 -22.97 1.86 7.19
CA GLY A 134 -24.35 1.72 6.75
C GLY A 134 -25.28 2.68 7.44
N GLN A 135 -26.44 2.90 6.83
CA GLN A 135 -27.47 3.81 7.31
C GLN A 135 -27.95 3.45 8.73
N TYR A 136 -28.00 2.17 9.04
CA TYR A 136 -28.54 1.65 10.31
C TYR A 136 -27.44 1.15 11.26
N GLN A 137 -26.22 1.62 11.14
CA GLN A 137 -25.12 1.11 11.96
C GLN A 137 -25.34 1.29 13.47
N HIS A 138 -26.09 2.32 13.88
CA HIS A 138 -26.41 2.59 15.29
C HIS A 138 -27.57 1.74 15.83
N ASP A 139 -28.33 1.11 14.95
CA ASP A 139 -29.52 0.32 15.29
C ASP A 139 -29.21 -1.15 15.57
N VAL A 140 -27.97 -1.60 15.35
CA VAL A 140 -27.53 -2.98 15.53
C VAL A 140 -26.68 -3.14 16.78
N ASN A 141 -26.51 -4.39 17.24
CA ASN A 141 -25.63 -4.70 18.37
C ASN A 141 -24.18 -4.30 18.02
N GLN A 142 -23.62 -3.39 18.79
CA GLN A 142 -22.30 -2.82 18.50
C GLN A 142 -21.15 -3.83 18.66
N ALA A 143 -21.25 -4.76 19.61
CA ALA A 143 -20.23 -5.80 19.80
C ALA A 143 -20.21 -6.79 18.64
N GLU A 144 -21.38 -7.19 18.15
CA GLU A 144 -21.49 -8.08 16.99
C GLU A 144 -21.03 -7.36 15.72
N LEU A 145 -21.38 -6.07 15.54
CA LEU A 145 -20.94 -5.28 14.41
C LEU A 145 -19.40 -5.20 14.38
N ALA A 146 -18.77 -4.93 15.52
CA ALA A 146 -17.32 -4.87 15.62
C ALA A 146 -16.65 -6.20 15.22
N ARG A 147 -17.16 -7.33 15.72
CA ARG A 147 -16.63 -8.66 15.38
C ARG A 147 -16.79 -8.98 13.90
N THR A 148 -17.97 -8.67 13.33
CA THR A 148 -18.26 -8.91 11.92
C THR A 148 -17.34 -8.06 11.03
N LEU A 149 -17.14 -6.80 11.35
CA LEU A 149 -16.24 -5.92 10.61
C LEU A 149 -14.79 -6.37 10.69
N ASP A 150 -14.34 -6.83 11.87
CA ASP A 150 -12.99 -7.39 12.02
C ASP A 150 -12.79 -8.63 11.14
N ALA A 151 -13.75 -9.55 11.13
CA ALA A 151 -13.70 -10.75 10.31
C ALA A 151 -13.67 -10.40 8.81
N VAL A 152 -14.49 -9.46 8.36
CA VAL A 152 -14.52 -8.99 6.98
C VAL A 152 -13.18 -8.37 6.60
N VAL A 153 -12.60 -7.54 7.46
CA VAL A 153 -11.29 -6.91 7.20
C VAL A 153 -10.20 -7.96 7.06
N GLU A 154 -10.13 -8.95 7.96
CA GLU A 154 -9.14 -10.02 7.88
C GLU A 154 -9.30 -10.84 6.60
N ASP A 155 -10.52 -11.21 6.24
CA ASP A 155 -10.78 -11.96 5.02
C ASP A 155 -10.36 -11.17 3.78
N CYS A 156 -10.67 -9.88 3.73
CA CYS A 156 -10.26 -9.01 2.62
C CYS A 156 -8.74 -8.90 2.52
N VAL A 157 -8.07 -8.68 3.64
CA VAL A 157 -6.61 -8.51 3.69
C VAL A 157 -5.92 -9.78 3.18
N ASN A 158 -6.31 -10.95 3.66
CA ASN A 158 -5.69 -12.21 3.25
C ASN A 158 -6.06 -12.62 1.82
N SER A 159 -7.25 -12.25 1.35
CA SER A 159 -7.68 -12.51 -0.02
C SER A 159 -6.91 -11.67 -1.05
N VAL A 160 -6.74 -10.39 -0.76
CA VAL A 160 -6.03 -9.44 -1.65
C VAL A 160 -4.52 -9.64 -1.58
N GLY A 161 -4.01 -9.99 -0.41
CA GLY A 161 -2.59 -10.00 -0.12
C GLY A 161 -2.09 -8.63 0.34
N VAL A 162 -0.95 -8.61 0.98
CA VAL A 162 -0.38 -7.41 1.60
C VAL A 162 0.97 -7.08 0.98
N ASP A 163 1.13 -5.83 0.53
CA ASP A 163 2.41 -5.34 0.03
C ASP A 163 3.39 -5.18 1.19
N LEU A 164 4.43 -5.99 1.19
CA LEU A 164 5.41 -6.04 2.27
C LEU A 164 6.19 -4.73 2.43
N ASN A 165 6.33 -3.99 1.35
CA ASN A 165 7.13 -2.76 1.33
C ASN A 165 6.37 -1.49 1.70
N THR A 166 5.05 -1.54 1.71
CA THR A 166 4.20 -0.38 2.04
C THR A 166 3.29 -0.62 3.24
N ALA A 167 3.14 -1.87 3.67
CA ALA A 167 2.24 -2.23 4.76
C ALA A 167 2.64 -1.57 6.08
N SER A 168 1.62 -1.23 6.85
CA SER A 168 1.74 -0.75 8.22
C SER A 168 1.73 -1.92 9.21
N VAL A 169 2.14 -1.66 10.45
CA VAL A 169 2.05 -2.66 11.52
C VAL A 169 0.62 -3.18 11.69
N PRO A 170 -0.43 -2.33 11.76
CA PRO A 170 -1.81 -2.82 11.84
C PRO A 170 -2.21 -3.70 10.67
N LEU A 171 -1.80 -3.39 9.45
CA LEU A 171 -2.12 -4.21 8.28
C LEU A 171 -1.40 -5.56 8.34
N LEU A 172 -0.11 -5.57 8.65
CA LEU A 172 0.68 -6.80 8.79
C LEU A 172 0.12 -7.71 9.89
N SER A 173 -0.39 -7.12 10.97
CA SER A 173 -1.01 -7.88 12.08
C SER A 173 -2.27 -8.63 11.67
N ARG A 174 -2.90 -8.25 10.56
CA ARG A 174 -4.06 -8.95 9.99
C ARG A 174 -3.68 -10.14 9.12
N VAL A 175 -2.41 -10.25 8.75
CA VAL A 175 -1.92 -11.36 7.91
C VAL A 175 -1.88 -12.65 8.74
N SER A 176 -2.41 -13.71 8.15
CA SER A 176 -2.40 -15.04 8.77
C SER A 176 -0.98 -15.47 9.15
N GLY A 177 -0.78 -15.87 10.39
CA GLY A 177 0.52 -16.30 10.90
C GLY A 177 1.43 -15.20 11.45
N LEU A 178 1.10 -13.92 11.27
CA LEU A 178 1.89 -12.81 11.82
C LEU A 178 1.28 -12.29 13.13
N SER A 179 2.09 -12.27 14.18
CA SER A 179 1.72 -11.62 15.45
C SER A 179 2.04 -10.12 15.36
N GLY A 180 1.49 -9.33 16.29
CA GLY A 180 1.79 -7.90 16.38
C GLY A 180 3.29 -7.64 16.60
N THR A 181 3.96 -8.48 17.38
CA THR A 181 5.40 -8.37 17.64
C THR A 181 6.22 -8.57 16.36
N VAL A 182 5.87 -9.60 15.58
CA VAL A 182 6.54 -9.88 14.30
C VAL A 182 6.23 -8.79 13.27
N ALA A 183 4.99 -8.30 13.23
CA ALA A 183 4.62 -7.19 12.35
C ALA A 183 5.48 -5.94 12.61
N LYS A 184 5.70 -5.61 13.88
CA LYS A 184 6.60 -4.50 14.25
C LYS A 184 8.04 -4.77 13.82
N ALA A 185 8.51 -6.01 13.96
CA ALA A 185 9.85 -6.39 13.54
C ALA A 185 10.04 -6.29 12.03
N VAL A 186 9.02 -6.64 11.25
CA VAL A 186 9.03 -6.49 9.79
C VAL A 186 9.22 -5.01 9.40
N VAL A 187 8.45 -4.12 10.00
CA VAL A 187 8.55 -2.68 9.71
C VAL A 187 9.93 -2.14 10.12
N ARG A 188 10.44 -2.54 11.29
CA ARG A 188 11.78 -2.13 11.74
C ARG A 188 12.87 -2.61 10.78
N TRP A 189 12.78 -3.85 10.30
CA TRP A 189 13.73 -4.37 9.32
C TRP A 189 13.73 -3.54 8.05
N ARG A 190 12.53 -3.23 7.55
CA ARG A 190 12.34 -2.41 6.35
C ARG A 190 12.92 -1.00 6.50
N GLU A 191 12.69 -0.37 7.65
CA GLU A 191 13.23 0.95 7.93
C GLU A 191 14.77 0.97 8.01
N ALA A 192 15.35 -0.11 8.53
CA ALA A 192 16.80 -0.21 8.68
C ALA A 192 17.51 -0.64 7.39
N ASN A 193 16.89 -1.48 6.56
CA ASN A 193 17.53 -2.12 5.40
C ASN A 193 16.97 -1.68 4.05
N GLY A 194 15.89 -0.90 4.05
CA GLY A 194 15.18 -0.53 2.82
C GLY A 194 14.15 -1.58 2.40
N ALA A 195 13.66 -1.47 1.18
CA ALA A 195 12.62 -2.34 0.66
C ALA A 195 13.06 -3.82 0.61
N PHE A 196 12.12 -4.70 0.91
CA PHE A 196 12.31 -6.13 0.66
C PHE A 196 12.44 -6.38 -0.84
N ARG A 197 13.43 -7.18 -1.22
CA ARG A 197 13.70 -7.55 -2.61
C ARG A 197 13.13 -8.93 -2.96
N ASN A 198 12.99 -9.80 -1.98
CA ASN A 198 12.45 -11.15 -2.15
C ASN A 198 11.85 -11.65 -0.83
N ARG A 199 11.00 -12.68 -0.92
CA ARG A 199 10.34 -13.25 0.26
C ARG A 199 11.30 -13.89 1.25
N ARG A 200 12.46 -14.37 0.79
CA ARG A 200 13.46 -15.02 1.68
C ARG A 200 14.03 -14.04 2.70
N GLN A 201 14.09 -12.76 2.39
CA GLN A 201 14.54 -11.75 3.34
C GLN A 201 13.67 -11.67 4.60
N LEU A 202 12.44 -12.19 4.56
CA LEU A 202 11.61 -12.33 5.75
C LEU A 202 12.28 -13.17 6.83
N MET A 203 13.11 -14.14 6.45
CA MET A 203 13.86 -14.97 7.41
C MET A 203 14.91 -14.20 8.20
N GLU A 204 15.28 -12.99 7.74
CA GLU A 204 16.20 -12.10 8.45
C GLU A 204 15.47 -11.25 9.52
N VAL A 205 14.13 -11.26 9.50
CA VAL A 205 13.32 -10.50 10.47
C VAL A 205 13.32 -11.20 11.84
N SER A 206 13.61 -10.44 12.89
CA SER A 206 13.62 -10.96 14.25
C SER A 206 12.26 -11.54 14.65
N GLY A 207 12.28 -12.76 15.18
CA GLY A 207 11.08 -13.47 15.61
C GLY A 207 10.29 -14.17 14.50
N LEU A 208 10.73 -14.02 13.24
CA LEU A 208 10.10 -14.69 12.10
C LEU A 208 10.90 -15.94 11.74
N GLY A 209 10.45 -17.09 12.24
CA GLY A 209 11.06 -18.38 11.96
C GLY A 209 10.43 -19.09 10.77
N ALA A 210 10.88 -20.30 10.52
CA ALA A 210 10.43 -21.12 9.39
C ALA A 210 8.92 -21.36 9.38
N LYS A 211 8.34 -21.64 10.54
CA LYS A 211 6.89 -21.89 10.66
C LYS A 211 6.07 -20.65 10.35
N THR A 212 6.46 -19.50 10.87
CA THR A 212 5.80 -18.23 10.58
C THR A 212 5.92 -17.86 9.10
N PHE A 213 7.08 -18.07 8.52
CA PHE A 213 7.31 -17.90 7.09
C PHE A 213 6.36 -18.78 6.27
N GLU A 214 6.27 -20.06 6.58
CA GLU A 214 5.39 -20.99 5.89
C GLU A 214 3.93 -20.56 5.94
N GLN A 215 3.47 -20.08 7.09
CA GLN A 215 2.08 -19.65 7.26
C GLN A 215 1.74 -18.32 6.58
N SER A 216 2.69 -17.39 6.51
CA SER A 216 2.42 -16.00 6.10
C SER A 216 2.87 -15.67 4.67
N ALA A 217 3.89 -16.34 4.16
CA ALA A 217 4.57 -15.94 2.91
C ALA A 217 3.62 -15.82 1.70
N GLY A 218 2.63 -16.69 1.59
CA GLY A 218 1.66 -16.65 0.48
C GLY A 218 0.72 -15.44 0.49
N PHE A 219 0.59 -14.76 1.63
CA PHE A 219 -0.25 -13.56 1.77
C PHE A 219 0.55 -12.27 1.67
N LEU A 220 1.86 -12.34 1.61
CA LEU A 220 2.75 -11.18 1.52
C LEU A 220 3.25 -11.03 0.08
N ARG A 221 3.23 -9.80 -0.42
CA ARG A 221 3.56 -9.48 -1.81
C ARG A 221 4.74 -8.55 -1.88
N ILE A 222 5.58 -8.73 -2.90
CA ILE A 222 6.68 -7.82 -3.20
C ILE A 222 6.56 -7.43 -4.67
N ARG A 223 6.31 -6.15 -4.93
CA ARG A 223 6.27 -5.61 -6.28
C ARG A 223 7.68 -5.23 -6.72
N ASN A 224 8.01 -5.48 -7.96
CA ASN A 224 9.30 -5.11 -8.54
C ASN A 224 10.51 -5.68 -7.78
N GLY A 225 10.33 -6.86 -7.17
CA GLY A 225 11.40 -7.57 -6.49
C GLY A 225 12.24 -8.43 -7.44
N ASP A 226 13.09 -9.26 -6.86
CA ASP A 226 14.00 -10.13 -7.63
C ASP A 226 13.28 -11.25 -8.37
N ASN A 227 12.17 -11.74 -7.83
CA ASN A 227 11.37 -12.81 -8.40
C ASN A 227 9.94 -12.37 -8.64
N PRO A 228 9.45 -12.36 -9.88
CA PRO A 228 8.06 -11.96 -10.18
C PRO A 228 7.00 -12.79 -9.46
N LEU A 229 7.29 -14.02 -9.07
CA LEU A 229 6.37 -14.85 -8.29
C LEU A 229 6.09 -14.26 -6.90
N ASP A 230 6.98 -13.44 -6.38
CA ASP A 230 6.80 -12.81 -5.06
C ASP A 230 5.67 -11.77 -5.04
N MET A 231 5.16 -11.36 -6.20
CA MET A 231 3.97 -10.50 -6.28
C MET A 231 2.66 -11.29 -6.45
N THR A 232 2.72 -12.61 -6.39
CA THR A 232 1.55 -13.50 -6.54
C THR A 232 1.19 -14.18 -5.23
N GLY A 233 0.04 -14.88 -5.21
CA GLY A 233 -0.36 -15.74 -4.11
C GLY A 233 0.31 -17.11 -4.12
N VAL A 234 1.19 -17.39 -5.06
CA VAL A 234 1.93 -18.66 -5.13
C VAL A 234 2.89 -18.74 -3.93
N HIS A 235 2.74 -19.80 -3.14
CA HIS A 235 3.60 -19.99 -1.98
C HIS A 235 5.02 -20.37 -2.43
N PRO A 236 6.09 -19.81 -1.81
CA PRO A 236 7.46 -20.10 -2.22
C PRO A 236 7.83 -21.59 -2.24
N GLU A 237 7.23 -22.41 -1.38
CA GLU A 237 7.50 -23.86 -1.38
C GLU A 237 7.04 -24.54 -2.68
N THR A 238 6.13 -23.93 -3.43
CA THR A 238 5.62 -24.44 -4.70
C THR A 238 6.32 -23.85 -5.93
N TYR A 239 7.31 -22.98 -5.74
CA TYR A 239 8.05 -22.41 -6.86
C TYR A 239 8.69 -23.45 -7.78
N PRO A 240 9.20 -24.59 -7.29
CA PRO A 240 9.69 -25.64 -8.20
C PRO A 240 8.69 -26.14 -9.22
N VAL A 241 7.39 -26.14 -8.89
CA VAL A 241 6.31 -26.48 -9.83
C VAL A 241 6.25 -25.47 -10.96
N VAL A 242 6.32 -24.17 -10.64
CA VAL A 242 6.33 -23.10 -11.65
C VAL A 242 7.59 -23.16 -12.50
N GLU A 243 8.74 -23.46 -11.91
CA GLU A 243 9.99 -23.65 -12.65
C GLU A 243 9.90 -24.80 -13.65
N ALA A 244 9.22 -25.89 -13.30
CA ALA A 244 8.95 -26.99 -14.21
C ALA A 244 8.04 -26.54 -15.38
N MET A 245 7.06 -25.67 -15.12
CA MET A 245 6.20 -25.08 -16.17
C MET A 245 7.02 -24.20 -17.12
N MET A 246 7.93 -23.41 -16.56
CA MET A 246 8.83 -22.57 -17.35
C MET A 246 9.73 -23.40 -18.24
N ALA A 247 10.31 -24.48 -17.71
CA ALA A 247 11.14 -25.40 -18.46
C ALA A 247 10.37 -26.08 -19.59
N ARG A 248 9.13 -26.47 -19.34
CA ARG A 248 8.27 -27.12 -20.32
C ARG A 248 7.88 -26.20 -21.48
N THR A 249 7.58 -24.94 -21.19
CA THR A 249 7.16 -23.95 -22.19
C THR A 249 8.34 -23.22 -22.84
N GLY A 250 9.52 -23.27 -22.22
CA GLY A 250 10.68 -22.47 -22.65
C GLY A 250 10.49 -20.98 -22.45
N LYS A 251 9.54 -20.55 -21.61
CA LYS A 251 9.21 -19.14 -21.39
C LYS A 251 9.47 -18.72 -19.95
N PRO A 252 9.91 -17.47 -19.72
CA PRO A 252 10.04 -16.92 -18.38
C PRO A 252 8.65 -16.75 -17.75
N VAL A 253 8.59 -16.69 -16.42
CA VAL A 253 7.33 -16.61 -15.69
C VAL A 253 6.52 -15.36 -16.05
N GLN A 254 7.17 -14.25 -16.36
CA GLN A 254 6.49 -13.01 -16.78
C GLN A 254 5.66 -13.21 -18.04
N GLU A 255 6.06 -14.12 -18.92
CA GLU A 255 5.30 -14.42 -20.13
C GLU A 255 4.18 -15.43 -19.89
N LEU A 256 4.19 -16.13 -18.75
CA LEU A 256 3.11 -17.04 -18.34
C LEU A 256 2.04 -16.32 -17.53
N MET A 257 2.42 -15.34 -16.74
CA MET A 257 1.53 -14.60 -15.85
C MET A 257 0.51 -13.79 -16.64
N GLY A 258 -0.77 -13.96 -16.30
CA GLY A 258 -1.87 -13.26 -16.96
C GLY A 258 -2.26 -13.81 -18.34
N ARG A 259 -1.61 -14.86 -18.80
CA ARG A 259 -1.88 -15.44 -20.13
C ARG A 259 -2.67 -16.72 -20.02
N ALA A 260 -3.99 -16.57 -19.85
CA ALA A 260 -4.91 -17.69 -19.71
C ALA A 260 -4.80 -18.71 -20.83
N GLU A 261 -4.64 -18.26 -22.08
CA GLU A 261 -4.56 -19.12 -23.26
C GLU A 261 -3.39 -20.09 -23.19
N MET A 262 -2.23 -19.60 -22.76
CA MET A 262 -1.03 -20.42 -22.63
C MET A 262 -1.12 -21.35 -21.43
N LEU A 263 -1.62 -20.85 -20.29
CA LEU A 263 -1.75 -21.64 -19.08
C LEU A 263 -2.74 -22.80 -19.23
N LYS A 264 -3.79 -22.64 -20.05
CA LYS A 264 -4.77 -23.70 -20.34
C LYS A 264 -4.16 -24.86 -21.13
N THR A 265 -3.06 -24.66 -21.82
CA THR A 265 -2.37 -25.74 -22.54
C THR A 265 -1.55 -26.62 -21.62
N LEU A 266 -1.32 -26.18 -20.39
CA LEU A 266 -0.56 -26.92 -19.40
C LEU A 266 -1.48 -27.88 -18.64
N ARG A 267 -1.21 -29.16 -18.74
CA ARG A 267 -1.97 -30.21 -18.02
C ARG A 267 -1.47 -30.29 -16.59
N PRO A 268 -2.32 -30.07 -15.58
CA PRO A 268 -1.89 -30.13 -14.18
C PRO A 268 -1.22 -31.45 -13.80
N GLU A 269 -1.66 -32.56 -14.39
CA GLU A 269 -1.14 -33.89 -14.10
C GLU A 269 0.35 -34.05 -14.41
N LEU A 270 0.86 -33.29 -15.38
CA LEU A 270 2.28 -33.33 -15.77
C LEU A 270 3.21 -32.73 -14.71
N PHE A 271 2.67 -31.86 -13.86
CA PHE A 271 3.43 -31.13 -12.86
C PHE A 271 3.16 -31.60 -11.43
N ALA A 272 2.16 -32.45 -11.25
CA ALA A 272 1.85 -33.06 -9.95
C ALA A 272 2.91 -34.09 -9.58
N ASN A 273 3.21 -34.16 -8.28
CA ASN A 273 4.14 -35.14 -7.72
C ASN A 273 3.67 -35.58 -6.32
N GLU A 274 4.47 -36.35 -5.60
CA GLU A 274 4.13 -36.81 -4.26
C GLU A 274 3.94 -35.68 -3.26
N ARG A 275 4.66 -34.59 -3.44
CA ARG A 275 4.61 -33.42 -2.55
C ARG A 275 3.44 -32.50 -2.91
N PHE A 276 3.18 -32.30 -4.20
CA PHE A 276 2.15 -31.36 -4.70
C PHE A 276 1.20 -32.07 -5.65
N GLY A 277 -0.03 -32.28 -5.21
CA GLY A 277 -1.05 -32.96 -6.00
C GLY A 277 -1.65 -32.07 -7.10
N VAL A 278 -2.51 -32.67 -7.90
CA VAL A 278 -3.18 -32.01 -9.03
C VAL A 278 -3.96 -30.76 -8.59
N ILE A 279 -4.62 -30.82 -7.43
CA ILE A 279 -5.40 -29.69 -6.91
C ILE A 279 -4.47 -28.47 -6.64
N THR A 280 -3.34 -28.71 -6.02
CA THR A 280 -2.33 -27.69 -5.76
C THR A 280 -1.82 -27.06 -7.05
N VAL A 281 -1.54 -27.89 -8.06
CA VAL A 281 -1.10 -27.40 -9.38
C VAL A 281 -2.18 -26.57 -10.05
N LYS A 282 -3.45 -26.96 -9.96
CA LYS A 282 -4.57 -26.16 -10.47
C LYS A 282 -4.68 -24.81 -9.79
N ASP A 283 -4.47 -24.76 -8.48
CA ASP A 283 -4.48 -23.51 -7.71
C ASP A 283 -3.33 -22.59 -8.16
N ILE A 284 -2.14 -23.15 -8.38
CA ILE A 284 -1.00 -22.40 -8.91
C ILE A 284 -1.32 -21.81 -10.29
N LEU A 285 -1.89 -22.60 -11.18
CA LEU A 285 -2.30 -22.12 -12.51
C LEU A 285 -3.32 -21.00 -12.43
N GLY A 286 -4.28 -21.10 -11.50
CA GLY A 286 -5.27 -20.05 -11.25
C GLY A 286 -4.62 -18.75 -10.76
N GLU A 287 -3.65 -18.85 -9.88
CA GLU A 287 -2.88 -17.68 -9.40
C GLU A 287 -2.04 -17.05 -10.50
N LEU A 288 -1.43 -17.84 -11.36
CA LEU A 288 -0.65 -17.34 -12.49
C LEU A 288 -1.53 -16.67 -13.54
N GLU A 289 -2.76 -17.16 -13.73
CA GLU A 289 -3.72 -16.56 -14.66
C GLU A 289 -4.15 -15.16 -14.22
N LYS A 290 -4.36 -14.97 -12.93
CA LYS A 290 -4.78 -13.70 -12.34
C LYS A 290 -3.82 -13.30 -11.22
N PRO A 291 -2.57 -12.98 -11.53
CA PRO A 291 -1.59 -12.66 -10.52
C PRO A 291 -1.94 -11.34 -9.83
N GLY A 292 -1.78 -11.34 -8.53
CA GLY A 292 -1.94 -10.12 -7.75
C GLY A 292 -3.31 -9.49 -7.93
N ARG A 293 -4.35 -10.13 -7.42
CA ARG A 293 -5.72 -9.55 -7.37
C ARG A 293 -5.75 -8.28 -6.52
N ASP A 294 -4.95 -7.30 -6.93
CA ASP A 294 -4.93 -6.01 -6.30
C ASP A 294 -6.10 -5.20 -6.86
N PRO A 295 -7.13 -4.89 -6.05
CA PRO A 295 -8.26 -4.13 -6.51
C PRO A 295 -7.93 -2.66 -6.78
N ARG A 296 -6.71 -2.23 -6.46
CA ARG A 296 -6.30 -0.85 -6.70
C ARG A 296 -6.15 -0.61 -8.20
N PRO A 297 -6.87 0.36 -8.76
CA PRO A 297 -6.65 0.74 -10.15
C PRO A 297 -5.26 1.32 -10.33
N ASP A 298 -4.74 1.31 -11.56
CA ASP A 298 -3.55 2.06 -11.90
C ASP A 298 -3.76 3.54 -11.56
N PHE A 299 -2.69 4.23 -11.17
CA PHE A 299 -2.78 5.64 -10.82
C PHE A 299 -3.31 6.45 -12.01
N LYS A 300 -4.47 7.06 -11.82
CA LYS A 300 -5.06 7.99 -12.78
C LYS A 300 -4.94 9.39 -12.22
N VAL A 301 -4.45 10.30 -13.04
CA VAL A 301 -4.38 11.71 -12.67
C VAL A 301 -5.81 12.27 -12.61
N ALA A 302 -6.21 12.75 -11.43
CA ALA A 302 -7.46 13.47 -11.28
C ALA A 302 -7.35 14.87 -11.91
N ARG A 303 -8.31 15.23 -12.72
CA ARG A 303 -8.41 16.57 -13.29
C ARG A 303 -9.72 17.19 -12.89
N PHE A 304 -9.68 18.44 -12.45
CA PHE A 304 -10.88 19.21 -12.25
C PHE A 304 -11.30 19.85 -13.57
N ASN A 305 -12.58 19.76 -13.88
CA ASN A 305 -13.13 20.48 -15.05
C ASN A 305 -13.15 21.97 -14.74
N ASP A 306 -12.45 22.74 -15.55
CA ASP A 306 -12.49 24.20 -15.47
C ASP A 306 -13.92 24.65 -15.84
N GLY A 307 -14.65 25.18 -14.88
CA GLY A 307 -16.01 25.73 -15.12
C GLY A 307 -17.14 25.04 -14.35
N VAL A 308 -16.85 24.09 -13.47
CA VAL A 308 -17.83 23.61 -12.49
C VAL A 308 -17.61 24.39 -11.20
N GLU A 309 -18.52 25.36 -10.94
CA GLU A 309 -18.60 26.11 -9.68
C GLU A 309 -19.08 25.21 -8.54
#